data_723644b2760eb11a153dff70426cd04b
#
_entry.id   723644b2760eb11a153dff70426cd04b
#
_cell.length_a   1.000
_cell.length_b   1.000
_cell.length_c   1.000
_cell.angle_alpha   90.00
_cell.angle_beta   90.00
_cell.angle_gamma   90.00
#
_symmetry.space_group_name_H-M   'P 1'
#
loop_
_entity.id
_entity.type
_entity.pdbx_description
1 polymer ?
#
loop_
_entity_poly.entity_id
_entity_poly.type
_entity_poly.pdbx_seq_one_letter_code
_entity_poly.pdbx_strand_id
1 'polypeptide(L)'
;LRGTAGNLAASVGTAVMGTLMVAVLSAGVISSLTANPVITPDLKEQVDLNSINFLSNVRLEERLKSTTATPEQVTEAIRINEEARLRALKIAFFALGSLALLAIFPSRRLPDYRPGEVPDEKLKKA
;
A
#
# COMPACT_ATOMS: atom_id res chain seq x y z
N LEU A 1 -16.58 12.78 22.22
CA LEU A 1 -15.22 13.22 21.86
C LEU A 1 -14.26 12.04 21.58
N ARG A 2 -14.30 10.94 22.35
CA ARG A 2 -13.40 9.77 22.12
C ARG A 2 -13.67 9.07 20.78
N GLY A 3 -14.94 8.94 20.36
CA GLY A 3 -15.30 8.31 19.08
C GLY A 3 -14.82 9.11 17.86
N THR A 4 -14.92 10.45 17.91
CA THR A 4 -14.50 11.32 16.80
C THR A 4 -12.99 11.28 16.58
N ALA A 5 -12.20 11.32 17.65
CA ALA A 5 -10.74 11.23 17.55
C ALA A 5 -10.28 9.86 17.01
N GLY A 6 -10.93 8.76 17.45
CA GLY A 6 -10.64 7.42 16.94
C GLY A 6 -10.96 7.27 15.44
N ASN A 7 -12.09 7.79 14.99
CA ASN A 7 -12.49 7.77 13.58
C ASN A 7 -11.54 8.62 12.71
N LEU A 8 -11.14 9.79 13.22
CA LEU A 8 -10.19 10.65 12.52
C LEU A 8 -8.82 9.95 12.37
N ALA A 9 -8.30 9.36 13.44
CA ALA A 9 -7.04 8.64 13.42
C ALA A 9 -7.08 7.43 12.46
N ALA A 10 -8.19 6.69 12.43
CA ALA A 10 -8.39 5.58 11.51
C ALA A 10 -8.43 6.06 10.05
N SER A 11 -9.15 7.15 9.77
CA SER A 11 -9.26 7.73 8.42
C SER A 11 -7.90 8.22 7.91
N VAL A 12 -7.16 8.95 8.74
CA VAL A 12 -5.81 9.43 8.39
C VAL A 12 -4.86 8.25 8.20
N GLY A 13 -4.90 7.26 9.10
CA GLY A 13 -4.08 6.05 8.99
C GLY A 13 -4.32 5.29 7.68
N THR A 14 -5.59 5.11 7.31
CA THR A 14 -5.97 4.44 6.05
C THR A 14 -5.50 5.23 4.83
N ALA A 15 -5.63 6.57 4.84
CA ALA A 15 -5.19 7.41 3.74
C ALA A 15 -3.66 7.37 3.57
N VAL A 16 -2.91 7.46 4.66
CA VAL A 16 -1.44 7.38 4.64
C VAL A 16 -0.97 6.02 4.12
N MET A 17 -1.57 4.93 4.63
CA MET A 17 -1.23 3.57 4.17
C MET A 17 -1.59 3.36 2.70
N GLY A 18 -2.74 3.85 2.25
CA GLY A 18 -3.13 3.81 0.85
C GLY A 18 -2.12 4.52 -0.04
N THR A 19 -1.74 5.74 0.31
CA THR A 19 -0.75 6.54 -0.44
C THR A 19 0.62 5.85 -0.47
N LEU A 20 1.07 5.30 0.66
CA LEU A 20 2.33 4.57 0.73
C LEU A 20 2.32 3.32 -0.17
N MET A 21 1.23 2.55 -0.14
CA MET A 21 1.08 1.36 -0.97
C MET A 21 1.11 1.70 -2.46
N VAL A 22 0.44 2.79 -2.86
CA VAL A 22 0.50 3.32 -4.24
C VAL A 22 1.93 3.68 -4.62
N ALA A 23 2.63 4.44 -3.79
CA ALA A 23 3.99 4.88 -4.06
C ALA A 23 4.96 3.70 -4.21
N VAL A 24 4.88 2.70 -3.33
CA VAL A 24 5.70 1.48 -3.39
C VAL A 24 5.40 0.67 -4.65
N LEU A 25 4.13 0.53 -5.01
CA LEU A 25 3.72 -0.19 -6.21
C LEU A 25 4.23 0.53 -7.47
N SER A 26 4.03 1.84 -7.57
CA SER A 26 4.52 2.67 -8.69
C SER A 26 6.02 2.56 -8.86
N ALA A 27 6.77 2.77 -7.78
CA ALA A 27 8.23 2.66 -7.81
C ALA A 27 8.69 1.26 -8.23
N GLY A 28 8.02 0.20 -7.74
CA GLY A 28 8.33 -1.17 -8.09
C GLY A 28 8.09 -1.48 -9.56
N VAL A 29 6.96 -1.06 -10.13
CA VAL A 29 6.63 -1.25 -11.55
C VAL A 29 7.61 -0.48 -12.43
N ILE A 30 7.82 0.81 -12.16
CA ILE A 30 8.71 1.67 -12.94
C ILE A 30 10.15 1.10 -12.92
N SER A 31 10.66 0.75 -11.75
CA SER A 31 12.00 0.15 -11.61
C SER A 31 12.14 -1.14 -12.40
N SER A 32 11.15 -2.04 -12.32
CA SER A 32 11.17 -3.32 -13.01
C SER A 32 11.07 -3.15 -14.53
N LEU A 33 10.22 -2.24 -15.01
CA LEU A 33 10.09 -1.93 -16.45
C LEU A 33 11.38 -1.29 -16.99
N THR A 34 12.00 -0.40 -16.21
CA THR A 34 13.23 0.29 -16.63
C THR A 34 14.40 -0.69 -16.73
N ALA A 35 14.49 -1.64 -15.81
CA ALA A 35 15.57 -2.62 -15.77
C ALA A 35 15.38 -3.80 -16.75
N ASN A 36 14.17 -3.96 -17.32
CA ASN A 36 13.86 -5.11 -18.15
C ASN A 36 14.30 -4.88 -19.62
N PRO A 37 15.18 -5.76 -20.18
CA PRO A 37 15.67 -5.61 -21.54
C PRO A 37 14.63 -5.95 -22.63
N VAL A 38 13.57 -6.69 -22.29
CA VAL A 38 12.50 -7.08 -23.24
C VAL A 38 11.60 -5.90 -23.53
N ILE A 39 11.45 -4.97 -22.57
CA ILE A 39 10.62 -3.77 -22.73
C ILE A 39 11.45 -2.65 -23.35
N THR A 40 11.22 -2.40 -24.62
CA THR A 40 11.96 -1.39 -25.39
C THR A 40 11.68 0.05 -24.91
N PRO A 41 12.62 0.99 -25.10
CA PRO A 41 12.40 2.41 -24.78
C PRO A 41 11.17 2.99 -25.47
N ASP A 42 10.95 2.68 -26.75
CA ASP A 42 9.80 3.15 -27.52
C ASP A 42 8.47 2.73 -26.90
N LEU A 43 8.40 1.52 -26.36
CA LEU A 43 7.21 1.03 -25.68
C LEU A 43 7.00 1.74 -24.34
N LYS A 44 8.08 2.10 -23.64
CA LYS A 44 8.00 2.87 -22.38
C LYS A 44 7.44 4.28 -22.62
N GLU A 45 7.76 4.91 -23.75
CA GLU A 45 7.22 6.22 -24.13
C GLU A 45 5.74 6.17 -24.54
N GLN A 46 5.31 5.07 -25.19
CA GLN A 46 3.92 4.88 -25.59
C GLN A 46 2.97 4.61 -24.43
N VAL A 47 3.50 4.13 -23.33
CA VAL A 47 2.71 3.75 -22.14
C VAL A 47 2.96 4.77 -21.05
N ASP A 48 1.90 5.49 -20.63
CA ASP A 48 1.97 6.35 -19.45
C ASP A 48 2.16 5.49 -18.19
N LEU A 49 3.41 5.39 -17.75
CA LEU A 49 3.81 4.59 -16.59
C LEU A 49 3.10 5.01 -15.29
N ASN A 50 2.65 6.27 -15.20
CA ASN A 50 1.91 6.75 -14.04
C ASN A 50 0.48 6.23 -14.00
N SER A 51 -0.09 5.86 -15.14
CA SER A 51 -1.46 5.33 -15.22
C SER A 51 -1.54 3.81 -15.02
N ILE A 52 -0.40 3.09 -15.03
CA ILE A 52 -0.36 1.61 -14.94
C ILE A 52 -0.56 1.11 -13.50
N ASN A 53 -0.34 1.94 -12.51
CA ASN A 53 -0.19 1.55 -11.10
C ASN A 53 -1.35 0.75 -10.50
N PHE A 54 -2.54 0.81 -11.09
CA PHE A 54 -3.73 0.09 -10.62
C PHE A 54 -4.48 -0.66 -11.72
N LEU A 55 -3.86 -0.83 -12.89
CA LEU A 55 -4.50 -1.61 -13.94
C LEU A 55 -4.51 -3.09 -13.56
N SER A 56 -5.69 -3.71 -13.69
CA SER A 56 -5.77 -5.18 -13.68
C SER A 56 -5.00 -5.74 -14.88
N ASN A 57 -4.56 -7.00 -14.78
CA ASN A 57 -3.84 -7.65 -15.88
C ASN A 57 -4.62 -7.61 -17.19
N VAL A 58 -5.95 -7.77 -17.14
CA VAL A 58 -6.83 -7.68 -18.32
C VAL A 58 -6.77 -6.29 -18.97
N ARG A 59 -6.88 -5.23 -18.19
CA ARG A 59 -6.79 -3.85 -18.73
C ARG A 59 -5.39 -3.49 -19.18
N LEU A 60 -4.36 -4.03 -18.54
CA LEU A 60 -2.97 -3.85 -18.98
C LEU A 60 -2.77 -4.51 -20.35
N GLU A 61 -3.25 -5.74 -20.51
CA GLU A 61 -3.21 -6.46 -21.77
C GLU A 61 -3.95 -5.73 -22.88
N GLU A 62 -5.17 -5.25 -22.62
CA GLU A 62 -5.95 -4.47 -23.58
C GLU A 62 -5.22 -3.19 -24.03
N ARG A 63 -4.62 -2.47 -23.08
CA ARG A 63 -3.85 -1.26 -23.40
C ARG A 63 -2.58 -1.58 -24.20
N LEU A 64 -1.88 -2.65 -23.87
CA LEU A 64 -0.68 -3.05 -24.61
C LEU A 64 -1.02 -3.55 -26.01
N LYS A 65 -2.15 -4.17 -26.23
CA LYS A 65 -2.65 -4.56 -27.57
C LYS A 65 -2.91 -3.37 -28.48
N SER A 66 -3.16 -2.19 -27.94
CA SER A 66 -3.30 -0.95 -28.71
C SER A 66 -1.98 -0.26 -29.02
N THR A 67 -0.86 -0.80 -28.58
CA THR A 67 0.50 -0.33 -28.83
C THR A 67 1.22 -1.24 -29.85
N THR A 68 2.48 -0.93 -30.13
CA THR A 68 3.35 -1.77 -30.96
C THR A 68 3.98 -2.95 -30.22
N ALA A 69 3.46 -3.30 -29.01
CA ALA A 69 4.00 -4.35 -28.16
C ALA A 69 3.86 -5.74 -28.81
N THR A 70 4.94 -6.50 -28.77
CA THR A 70 4.91 -7.92 -29.18
C THR A 70 4.22 -8.78 -28.10
N PRO A 71 3.71 -9.97 -28.46
CA PRO A 71 3.12 -10.89 -27.48
C PRO A 71 4.06 -11.24 -26.32
N GLU A 72 5.36 -11.32 -26.57
CA GLU A 72 6.38 -11.54 -25.55
C GLU A 72 6.45 -10.36 -24.57
N GLN A 73 6.45 -9.12 -25.10
CA GLN A 73 6.46 -7.90 -24.29
C GLN A 73 5.19 -7.77 -23.44
N VAL A 74 4.05 -8.15 -23.98
CA VAL A 74 2.76 -8.17 -23.24
C VAL A 74 2.85 -9.16 -22.07
N THR A 75 3.32 -10.39 -22.32
CA THR A 75 3.47 -11.41 -21.28
C THR A 75 4.42 -10.96 -20.18
N GLU A 76 5.55 -10.38 -20.56
CA GLU A 76 6.54 -9.89 -19.62
C GLU A 76 6.04 -8.70 -18.80
N ALA A 77 5.30 -7.78 -19.40
CA ALA A 77 4.68 -6.66 -18.70
C ALA A 77 3.64 -7.14 -17.65
N ILE A 78 2.84 -8.16 -17.98
CA ILE A 78 1.90 -8.77 -17.03
C ILE A 78 2.65 -9.40 -15.87
N ARG A 79 3.72 -10.15 -16.13
CA ARG A 79 4.56 -10.75 -15.10
C ARG A 79 5.15 -9.70 -14.15
N ILE A 80 5.68 -8.61 -14.70
CA ILE A 80 6.20 -7.48 -13.91
C ILE A 80 5.11 -6.87 -13.02
N ASN A 81 3.90 -6.68 -13.57
CA ASN A 81 2.77 -6.13 -12.83
C ASN A 81 2.37 -7.04 -11.65
N GLU A 82 2.32 -8.35 -11.85
CA GLU A 82 2.03 -9.33 -10.80
C GLU A 82 3.09 -9.34 -9.71
N GLU A 83 4.36 -9.40 -10.07
CA GLU A 83 5.47 -9.39 -9.11
C GLU A 83 5.51 -8.09 -8.30
N ALA A 84 5.29 -6.95 -8.95
CA ALA A 84 5.25 -5.66 -8.26
C ALA A 84 4.08 -5.59 -7.25
N ARG A 85 2.91 -6.10 -7.61
CA ARG A 85 1.75 -6.18 -6.71
C ARG A 85 2.00 -7.10 -5.53
N LEU A 86 2.59 -8.28 -5.75
CA LEU A 86 2.96 -9.19 -4.66
C LEU A 86 4.00 -8.58 -3.73
N ARG A 87 4.99 -7.88 -4.28
CA ARG A 87 6.01 -7.18 -3.48
C ARG A 87 5.38 -6.06 -2.65
N ALA A 88 4.52 -5.23 -3.26
CA ALA A 88 3.83 -4.16 -2.56
C ALA A 88 2.96 -4.71 -1.41
N LEU A 89 2.24 -5.81 -1.65
CA LEU A 89 1.44 -6.49 -0.63
C LEU A 89 2.29 -6.99 0.54
N LYS A 90 3.41 -7.66 0.25
CA LYS A 90 4.36 -8.11 1.28
C LYS A 90 4.88 -6.94 2.12
N ILE A 91 5.29 -5.85 1.48
CA ILE A 91 5.77 -4.65 2.19
C ILE A 91 4.67 -4.06 3.07
N ALA A 92 3.42 -3.97 2.57
CA ALA A 92 2.29 -3.50 3.35
C ALA A 92 2.02 -4.37 4.59
N PHE A 93 2.07 -5.70 4.45
CA PHE A 93 1.92 -6.62 5.58
C PHE A 93 3.03 -6.48 6.61
N PHE A 94 4.28 -6.36 6.17
CA PHE A 94 5.40 -6.12 7.08
C PHE A 94 5.29 -4.79 7.80
N ALA A 95 4.88 -3.73 7.11
CA ALA A 95 4.66 -2.42 7.72
C ALA A 95 3.55 -2.46 8.78
N LEU A 96 2.41 -3.09 8.47
CA LEU A 96 1.30 -3.27 9.42
C LEU A 96 1.71 -4.12 10.62
N GLY A 97 2.42 -5.22 10.38
CA GLY A 97 2.93 -6.09 11.44
C GLY A 97 3.90 -5.35 12.38
N SER A 98 4.80 -4.55 11.81
CA SER A 98 5.73 -3.71 12.58
C SER A 98 4.99 -2.67 13.42
N LEU A 99 3.98 -2.02 12.85
CA LEU A 99 3.14 -1.06 13.56
C LEU A 99 2.37 -1.72 14.71
N ALA A 100 1.82 -2.91 14.49
CA ALA A 100 1.13 -3.68 15.51
C ALA A 100 2.07 -4.06 16.67
N LEU A 101 3.30 -4.49 16.37
CA LEU A 101 4.31 -4.78 17.37
C LEU A 101 4.68 -3.54 18.19
N LEU A 102 4.86 -2.39 17.52
CA LEU A 102 5.14 -1.13 18.20
C LEU A 102 4.00 -0.70 19.13
N ALA A 103 2.74 -0.98 18.77
CA ALA A 103 1.58 -0.66 19.60
C ALA A 103 1.51 -1.48 20.90
N ILE A 104 2.19 -2.63 20.99
CA ILE A 104 2.25 -3.45 22.21
C ILE A 104 3.03 -2.73 23.32
N PHE A 105 4.04 -1.92 22.99
CA PHE A 105 4.84 -1.21 24.00
C PHE A 105 4.03 -0.22 24.84
N PRO A 106 3.26 0.71 24.24
CA PRO A 106 2.44 1.62 25.04
C PRO A 106 1.26 0.91 25.71
N SER A 107 0.73 -0.19 25.13
CA SER A 107 -0.39 -0.93 25.74
C SER A 107 -0.02 -1.59 27.06
N ARG A 108 1.26 -1.98 27.25
CA ARG A 108 1.76 -2.51 28.53
C ARG A 108 1.77 -1.49 29.67
N ARG A 109 1.65 -0.19 29.35
CA ARG A 109 1.59 0.89 30.34
C ARG A 109 0.18 1.34 30.66
N LEU A 110 -0.83 0.74 29.99
CA LEU A 110 -2.23 1.02 30.32
C LEU A 110 -2.55 0.41 31.69
N PRO A 111 -3.18 1.18 32.59
CA PRO A 111 -3.63 0.65 33.87
C PRO A 111 -4.68 -0.44 33.66
N ASP A 112 -4.58 -1.50 34.44
CA ASP A 112 -5.52 -2.62 34.37
C ASP A 112 -6.81 -2.25 35.13
N TYR A 113 -7.74 -1.62 34.42
CA TYR A 113 -9.06 -1.26 34.95
C TYR A 113 -10.00 -2.46 34.84
N ARG A 114 -10.59 -2.84 35.96
CA ARG A 114 -11.66 -3.84 35.95
C ARG A 114 -12.94 -3.27 35.38
N PRO A 115 -13.80 -4.08 34.72
CA PRO A 115 -15.10 -3.64 34.23
C PRO A 115 -15.91 -3.04 35.42
N GLY A 116 -16.24 -1.74 35.31
CA GLY A 116 -16.97 -1.00 36.33
C GLY A 116 -16.13 -0.02 37.17
N GLU A 117 -14.80 -0.04 37.11
CA GLU A 117 -13.97 1.01 37.70
C GLU A 117 -13.88 2.22 36.81
N VAL A 118 -14.53 3.33 37.19
CA VAL A 118 -14.45 4.62 36.47
C VAL A 118 -13.35 5.46 37.13
N PRO A 119 -12.32 5.91 36.37
CA PRO A 119 -11.17 6.63 36.91
C PRO A 119 -11.45 8.03 37.46
N ASP A 120 -12.63 8.59 37.16
CA ASP A 120 -12.90 10.03 37.30
C ASP A 120 -13.25 10.48 38.72
N GLU A 121 -13.46 9.57 39.67
CA GLU A 121 -13.92 9.97 41.01
C GLU A 121 -12.79 10.35 41.95
N LYS A 122 -11.54 9.95 41.66
CA LYS A 122 -10.39 10.26 42.53
C LYS A 122 -9.73 11.62 42.27
N LEU A 123 -9.98 12.22 41.09
CA LEU A 123 -9.40 13.51 40.71
C LEU A 123 -10.19 14.73 41.19
N LYS A 124 -11.40 14.52 41.73
CA LYS A 124 -12.24 15.61 42.28
C LYS A 124 -12.06 15.87 43.80
N LYS A 125 -11.18 15.13 44.45
CA LYS A 125 -10.96 15.27 45.91
C LYS A 125 -9.53 15.70 46.29
N ALA A 126 -8.77 16.23 45.34
CA ALA A 126 -7.47 16.83 45.65
C ALA A 126 -7.50 18.35 45.42
#